data_78e8d158e0b800904df8d1dc47c9ce43
#
_entry.id   78e8d158e0b800904df8d1dc47c9ce43
#
_cell.length_a   1.000
_cell.length_b   1.000
_cell.length_c   1.000
_cell.angle_alpha   90.00
_cell.angle_beta   90.00
_cell.angle_gamma   90.00
#
_symmetry.space_group_name_H-M   'P 1'
#
loop_
_entity.id
_entity.type
_entity.pdbx_description
1 polymer ?
#
loop_
_entity_poly.entity_id
_entity_poly.type
_entity_poly.pdbx_seq_one_letter_code
_entity_poly.pdbx_strand_id
1 'polypeptide(L)' 'MKWEYMTLMLPASGLILGGKIDGQKFTDRLNQLGSEGWELVSVFDTNMLEGKTRDVIAVLKRRLQ' A
#
# COMPACT_ATOMS: atom_id res chain seq x y z
N MET A 1 10.09 -19.53 12.92
CA MET A 1 9.08 -18.50 12.77
C MET A 1 8.82 -18.26 11.29
N LYS A 2 7.56 -18.23 10.91
CA LYS A 2 7.19 -18.07 9.51
C LYS A 2 6.36 -16.83 9.30
N TRP A 3 6.47 -16.27 8.11
CA TRP A 3 5.74 -15.08 7.72
C TRP A 3 4.98 -15.33 6.44
N GLU A 4 3.84 -14.70 6.29
CA GLU A 4 3.20 -14.61 4.98
C GLU A 4 3.24 -13.17 4.53
N TYR A 5 3.25 -12.97 3.23
CA TYR A 5 3.40 -11.65 2.65
C TYR A 5 2.22 -11.34 1.76
N MET A 6 1.89 -10.07 1.69
CA MET A 6 0.82 -9.59 0.84
C MET A 6 1.30 -8.34 0.12
N THR A 7 0.95 -8.24 -1.14
CA THR A 7 1.17 -7.03 -1.92
C THR A 7 -0.17 -6.35 -2.13
N LEU A 8 -0.25 -5.10 -1.73
CA LEU A 8 -1.46 -4.30 -1.92
C LEU A 8 -1.17 -3.25 -2.98
N MET A 9 -1.93 -3.29 -4.07
CA MET A 9 -1.77 -2.33 -5.14
C MET A 9 -2.89 -1.31 -5.06
N LEU A 10 -2.52 -0.04 -4.96
CA LEU A 10 -3.45 1.04 -4.84
C LEU A 10 -3.32 1.93 -6.06
N PRO A 11 -4.37 2.00 -6.90
CA PRO A 11 -4.31 2.86 -8.07
C PRO A 11 -4.13 4.32 -7.68
N ALA A 12 -3.31 5.03 -8.43
CA ALA A 12 -3.09 6.44 -8.17
C ALA A 12 -4.39 7.22 -8.19
N SER A 13 -5.31 6.83 -9.06
CA SER A 13 -6.59 7.53 -9.16
C SER A 13 -7.40 7.43 -7.88
N GLY A 14 -7.16 6.44 -7.06
CA GLY A 14 -7.84 6.29 -5.79
C GLY A 14 -7.15 6.97 -4.63
N LEU A 15 -5.89 7.38 -4.81
CA LEU A 15 -5.11 7.98 -3.74
C LEU A 15 -4.76 9.43 -3.99
N ILE A 16 -4.82 9.88 -5.24
CA ILE A 16 -4.40 11.23 -5.60
C ILE A 16 -5.61 12.05 -5.97
N LEU A 17 -5.84 13.11 -5.22
CA LEU A 17 -6.94 14.04 -5.47
C LEU A 17 -6.34 15.41 -5.72
N GLY A 18 -6.65 15.98 -6.89
CA GLY A 18 -6.18 17.32 -7.22
C GLY A 18 -4.65 17.43 -7.19
N GLY A 19 -3.96 16.36 -7.55
CA GLY A 19 -2.51 16.35 -7.56
C GLY A 19 -1.88 16.00 -6.23
N LYS A 20 -2.67 15.71 -5.22
CA LYS A 20 -2.15 15.37 -3.89
C LYS A 20 -2.58 13.97 -3.50
N ILE A 21 -1.72 13.31 -2.75
CA ILE A 21 -2.01 11.98 -2.24
C ILE A 21 -2.98 12.10 -1.08
N ASP A 22 -4.02 11.29 -1.11
CA ASP A 22 -4.97 11.22 0.00
C ASP A 22 -4.38 10.32 1.08
N GLY A 23 -3.62 10.93 1.96
CA GLY A 23 -2.95 10.18 3.02
C GLY A 23 -3.91 9.52 3.98
N GLN A 24 -5.07 10.13 4.20
CA GLN A 24 -6.04 9.56 5.14
C GLN A 24 -6.61 8.26 4.60
N LYS A 25 -6.91 8.20 3.31
CA LYS A 25 -7.40 6.98 2.71
C LYS A 25 -6.39 5.85 2.85
N PHE A 26 -5.13 6.18 2.62
CA PHE A 26 -4.06 5.20 2.75
C PHE A 26 -3.93 4.73 4.19
N THR A 27 -3.95 5.66 5.12
CA THR A 27 -3.86 5.35 6.54
C THR A 27 -5.00 4.44 6.98
N ASP A 28 -6.22 4.76 6.54
CA ASP A 28 -7.38 3.95 6.90
C ASP A 28 -7.22 2.52 6.41
N ARG A 29 -6.70 2.37 5.20
CA ARG A 29 -6.50 1.04 4.65
C ARG A 29 -5.44 0.27 5.43
N LEU A 30 -4.34 0.95 5.78
CA LEU A 30 -3.29 0.31 6.57
C LEU A 30 -3.80 -0.08 7.95
N ASN A 31 -4.62 0.76 8.57
CA ASN A 31 -5.18 0.45 9.87
C ASN A 31 -6.12 -0.75 9.80
N GLN A 32 -6.90 -0.83 8.73
CA GLN A 32 -7.77 -1.97 8.53
C GLN A 32 -6.95 -3.26 8.45
N LEU A 33 -5.89 -3.23 7.67
CA LEU A 33 -5.03 -4.41 7.53
C LEU A 33 -4.29 -4.71 8.82
N GLY A 34 -3.85 -3.68 9.52
CA GLY A 34 -3.18 -3.85 10.80
C GLY A 34 -4.05 -4.54 11.82
N SER A 35 -5.36 -4.26 11.80
CA SER A 35 -6.28 -4.92 12.72
C SER A 35 -6.39 -6.42 12.42
N GLU A 36 -5.96 -6.83 11.24
CA GLU A 36 -5.94 -8.24 10.86
C GLU A 36 -4.55 -8.86 11.05
N GLY A 37 -3.64 -8.12 11.67
CA GLY A 37 -2.31 -8.62 11.95
C GLY A 37 -1.25 -8.28 10.93
N TRP A 38 -1.60 -7.52 9.90
CA TRP A 38 -0.64 -7.17 8.86
C TRP A 38 0.25 -6.01 9.30
N GLU A 39 1.52 -6.13 8.96
CA GLU A 39 2.52 -5.10 9.26
C GLU A 39 3.12 -4.61 7.95
N LEU A 40 3.20 -3.30 7.79
CA LEU A 40 3.77 -2.71 6.59
C LEU A 40 5.28 -2.90 6.57
N VAL A 41 5.79 -3.44 5.47
CA VAL A 41 7.21 -3.63 5.28
C VAL A 41 7.80 -2.52 4.43
N SER A 42 7.14 -2.18 3.33
CA SER A 42 7.66 -1.20 2.40
C SER A 42 6.55 -0.65 1.53
N VAL A 43 6.75 0.57 1.04
CA VAL A 43 5.83 1.21 0.10
C VAL A 43 6.67 1.88 -0.98
N PHE A 44 6.25 1.71 -2.21
CA PHE A 44 6.91 2.39 -3.32
C PHE A 44 5.89 2.61 -4.43
N ASP A 45 6.22 3.46 -5.38
CA ASP A 45 5.33 3.68 -6.50
C ASP A 45 5.95 3.15 -7.79
N THR A 46 5.12 3.03 -8.81
CA THR A 46 5.55 2.47 -10.09
C THR A 46 5.81 3.56 -11.12
N ASN A 47 6.14 4.75 -10.68
CA ASN A 47 6.35 5.90 -11.55
C ASN A 47 7.74 5.91 -12.18
N MET A 48 8.32 4.74 -12.38
CA MET A 48 9.66 4.70 -12.94
C MET A 48 9.68 4.67 -14.45
N LEU A 49 8.53 4.45 -15.07
CA LEU A 49 8.45 4.35 -16.52
C LEU A 49 7.46 5.37 -17.04
N GLU A 50 7.96 6.43 -17.63
CA GLU A 50 7.20 7.41 -18.39
C GLU A 50 6.07 8.11 -17.66
N GLY A 51 5.81 7.81 -16.45
CA GLY A 51 4.90 8.57 -15.61
C GLY A 51 3.46 8.65 -16.03
N LYS A 52 3.00 7.75 -16.88
CA LYS A 52 1.63 7.86 -17.34
C LYS A 52 0.63 7.35 -16.34
N THR A 53 0.94 6.27 -15.67
CA THR A 53 0.06 5.69 -14.68
C THR A 53 0.90 5.34 -13.49
N ARG A 54 0.42 5.75 -12.33
CA ARG A 54 1.12 5.43 -11.09
C ARG A 54 0.25 4.53 -10.25
N ASP A 55 0.86 3.52 -9.74
CA ASP A 55 0.26 2.73 -8.68
C ASP A 55 1.18 2.81 -7.49
N VAL A 56 0.58 2.78 -6.32
CA VAL A 56 1.33 2.68 -5.08
C VAL A 56 1.27 1.23 -4.66
N ILE A 57 2.43 0.65 -4.38
CA ILE A 57 2.52 -0.75 -3.99
C ILE A 57 2.99 -0.81 -2.55
N ALA A 58 2.19 -1.44 -1.71
CA ALA A 58 2.53 -1.66 -0.32
C ALA A 58 2.77 -3.15 -0.11
N VAL A 59 3.89 -3.46 0.51
CA VAL A 59 4.23 -4.84 0.85
C VAL A 59 4.04 -5.00 2.34
N LEU A 60 3.25 -5.98 2.73
CA LEU A 60 2.93 -6.23 4.11
C LEU A 60 3.28 -7.67 4.46
N LYS A 61 3.47 -7.92 5.73
CA LYS A 61 3.74 -9.27 6.21
C LYS A 61 2.91 -9.51 7.46
N ARG A 62 2.71 -10.77 7.74
CA ARG A 62 2.01 -11.20 8.94
C ARG A 62 2.59 -12.52 9.39
N ARG A 63 2.68 -12.69 10.71
CA ARG A 63 3.23 -13.92 11.24
C ARG A 63 2.24 -15.07 11.05
N LEU A 64 2.78 -16.18 10.58
CA LEU A 64 2.02 -17.42 10.51
C LEU A 64 2.13 -18.16 11.82
N GLN A 65 1.02 -18.73 12.24
CA GLN A 65 1.02 -19.51 13.46
C GLN A 65 1.32 -20.98 13.22
#